data_b1b457b5e11b904b715860901a421378
#
_entry.id   b1b457b5e11b904b715860901a421378
#
_cell.length_a   1.000
_cell.length_b   1.000
_cell.length_c   1.000
_cell.angle_alpha   90.00
_cell.angle_beta   90.00
_cell.angle_gamma   90.00
#
_symmetry.space_group_name_H-M   'P 1'
#
loop_
_entity.id
_entity.type
_entity.pdbx_description
1 polymer ?
#
loop_
_entity_poly.entity_id
_entity_poly.type
_entity_poly.pdbx_seq_one_letter_code
_entity_poly.pdbx_strand_id
1 'polypeptide(L)'
;MAKGFKVQAATPTAPVDDFDIEACKEHIRGKKIVFCLPGRGCSYTFLKSFVQLCFDLVQCGAAIQISQDYSSMVNFARCKVLGANVLRGKNQIPWDGKLEYDYQLWIDNDIVFNTESFFRLYQLGMEREIACGWYATEDGHTTSVAHWLEEEDFKANKGVMNHETVETMSKRRKPFTVDYTGFGWVLIQKGVFENLEYPWFAPQMQVFESGEVQDMCGEDVSFCLDAKKAGMEIWCDPRIRVGHEKTRVI
;
A
#
# COMPACT_ATOMS: atom_id res chain seq x y z
N MET A 1 47.85 7.53 44.30
CA MET A 1 47.74 7.52 42.83
C MET A 1 46.56 6.65 42.47
N ALA A 2 45.39 7.25 42.18
CA ALA A 2 44.18 6.55 41.80
C ALA A 2 44.17 6.39 40.29
N LYS A 3 44.15 5.15 39.78
CA LYS A 3 44.00 4.85 38.35
C LYS A 3 42.52 5.08 37.93
N GLY A 4 42.27 6.13 37.12
CA GLY A 4 40.96 6.36 36.57
C GLY A 4 40.64 5.32 35.51
N PHE A 5 39.48 4.63 35.69
CA PHE A 5 38.87 3.79 34.68
C PHE A 5 38.26 4.68 33.61
N LYS A 6 38.78 4.60 32.37
CA LYS A 6 38.10 5.15 31.20
C LYS A 6 37.02 4.16 30.76
N VAL A 7 35.76 4.50 30.98
CA VAL A 7 34.62 3.82 30.34
C VAL A 7 34.61 4.24 28.88
N GLN A 8 34.98 3.36 27.97
CA GLN A 8 34.75 3.54 26.56
C GLN A 8 33.23 3.45 26.33
N ALA A 9 32.64 4.58 25.94
CA ALA A 9 31.25 4.58 25.47
C ALA A 9 31.18 3.70 24.19
N ALA A 10 30.35 2.66 24.24
CA ALA A 10 30.07 1.84 23.08
C ALA A 10 29.44 2.74 22.00
N THR A 11 30.08 2.82 20.84
CA THR A 11 29.51 3.49 19.67
C THR A 11 28.21 2.79 19.34
N PRO A 12 27.06 3.49 19.22
CA PRO A 12 25.83 2.86 18.79
C PRO A 12 26.06 2.26 17.40
N THR A 13 25.99 0.95 17.30
CA THR A 13 25.94 0.27 16.00
C THR A 13 24.69 0.74 15.30
N ALA A 14 24.83 1.30 14.08
CA ALA A 14 23.69 1.60 13.23
C ALA A 14 22.81 0.34 13.13
N PRO A 15 21.47 0.46 13.22
CA PRO A 15 20.60 -0.70 13.07
C PRO A 15 20.91 -1.36 11.73
N VAL A 16 21.19 -2.66 11.77
CA VAL A 16 21.43 -3.47 10.58
C VAL A 16 20.13 -3.43 9.77
N ASP A 17 20.21 -2.99 8.51
CA ASP A 17 19.09 -3.10 7.57
C ASP A 17 18.88 -4.60 7.30
N ASP A 18 17.71 -5.12 7.65
CA ASP A 18 17.32 -6.52 7.48
C ASP A 18 16.85 -6.83 6.04
N PHE A 19 17.02 -5.87 5.11
CA PHE A 19 16.63 -6.02 3.72
C PHE A 19 17.59 -6.94 2.97
N ASP A 20 17.06 -8.05 2.48
CA ASP A 20 17.78 -9.04 1.66
C ASP A 20 17.19 -9.11 0.25
N ILE A 21 17.75 -8.32 -0.64
CA ILE A 21 17.30 -8.27 -2.03
C ILE A 21 17.57 -9.58 -2.79
N GLU A 22 18.63 -10.30 -2.46
CA GLU A 22 18.96 -11.54 -3.15
C GLU A 22 17.99 -12.67 -2.74
N ALA A 23 17.63 -12.76 -1.47
CA ALA A 23 16.58 -13.66 -1.01
C ALA A 23 15.23 -13.33 -1.68
N CYS A 24 14.90 -12.04 -1.84
CA CYS A 24 13.70 -11.62 -2.57
C CYS A 24 13.73 -12.06 -4.04
N LYS A 25 14.86 -11.87 -4.73
CA LYS A 25 15.04 -12.28 -6.14
C LYS A 25 14.96 -13.80 -6.33
N GLU A 26 15.43 -14.56 -5.37
CA GLU A 26 15.30 -16.01 -5.40
C GLU A 26 13.86 -16.46 -5.17
N HIS A 27 13.20 -15.89 -4.13
CA HIS A 27 11.82 -16.25 -3.80
C HIS A 27 10.80 -15.86 -4.88
N ILE A 28 11.04 -14.75 -5.60
CA ILE A 28 10.11 -14.24 -6.61
C ILE A 28 10.12 -15.09 -7.90
N ARG A 29 11.15 -15.92 -8.08
CA ARG A 29 11.28 -16.79 -9.26
C ARG A 29 10.06 -17.70 -9.41
N GLY A 30 9.42 -17.65 -10.57
CA GLY A 30 8.21 -18.41 -10.88
C GLY A 30 6.92 -17.85 -10.27
N LYS A 31 7.00 -16.79 -9.44
CA LYS A 31 5.82 -16.11 -8.92
C LYS A 31 5.11 -15.32 -10.02
N LYS A 32 3.80 -15.23 -9.90
CA LYS A 32 2.91 -14.51 -10.82
C LYS A 32 2.46 -13.21 -10.15
N ILE A 33 2.85 -12.08 -10.71
CA ILE A 33 2.51 -10.75 -10.19
C ILE A 33 1.61 -10.05 -11.18
N VAL A 34 0.45 -9.59 -10.69
CA VAL A 34 -0.45 -8.74 -11.48
C VAL A 34 -0.26 -7.30 -11.05
N PHE A 35 0.13 -6.45 -11.98
CA PHE A 35 0.12 -5.00 -11.81
C PHE A 35 -1.30 -4.48 -11.98
N CYS A 36 -1.86 -3.93 -10.93
CA CYS A 36 -3.19 -3.35 -10.87
C CYS A 36 -3.08 -1.82 -11.05
N LEU A 37 -3.43 -1.33 -12.23
CA LEU A 37 -3.21 0.06 -12.64
C LEU A 37 -4.56 0.76 -12.91
N PRO A 38 -5.20 1.39 -11.91
CA PRO A 38 -6.40 2.17 -12.16
C PRO A 38 -6.03 3.52 -12.81
N GLY A 39 -6.62 3.83 -13.95
CA GLY A 39 -6.39 5.12 -14.58
C GLY A 39 -6.35 5.11 -16.11
N ARG A 40 -6.33 6.31 -16.73
CA ARG A 40 -6.31 6.49 -18.19
C ARG A 40 -4.92 6.48 -18.81
N GLY A 41 -3.94 6.93 -18.06
CA GLY A 41 -2.59 7.15 -18.57
C GLY A 41 -1.65 7.49 -17.44
N CYS A 42 -0.41 7.66 -17.77
CA CYS A 42 0.65 7.96 -16.80
C CYS A 42 1.65 8.97 -17.39
N SER A 43 2.47 9.52 -16.51
CA SER A 43 3.60 10.37 -16.92
C SER A 43 4.74 9.53 -17.51
N TYR A 44 5.67 10.19 -18.22
CA TYR A 44 6.92 9.52 -18.62
C TYR A 44 7.80 9.13 -17.43
N THR A 45 7.70 9.83 -16.30
CA THR A 45 8.39 9.47 -15.06
C THR A 45 7.88 8.12 -14.54
N PHE A 46 6.56 7.96 -14.45
CA PHE A 46 5.93 6.68 -14.11
C PHE A 46 6.34 5.60 -15.10
N LEU A 47 6.18 5.85 -16.41
CA LEU A 47 6.48 4.87 -17.45
C LEU A 47 7.91 4.35 -17.35
N LYS A 48 8.89 5.22 -17.11
CA LYS A 48 10.29 4.83 -16.93
C LYS A 48 10.49 3.91 -15.73
N SER A 49 9.91 4.26 -14.57
CA SER A 49 9.94 3.43 -13.36
C SER A 49 9.30 2.06 -13.59
N PHE A 50 8.14 2.07 -14.25
CA PHE A 50 7.35 0.87 -14.52
C PHE A 50 8.06 -0.10 -15.47
N VAL A 51 8.60 0.41 -16.58
CA VAL A 51 9.32 -0.40 -17.55
C VAL A 51 10.59 -0.99 -16.91
N GLN A 52 11.33 -0.21 -16.13
CA GLN A 52 12.51 -0.72 -15.42
C GLN A 52 12.13 -1.86 -14.47
N LEU A 53 11.08 -1.67 -13.66
CA LEU A 53 10.61 -2.71 -12.75
C LEU A 53 10.19 -3.97 -13.50
N CYS A 54 9.46 -3.86 -14.61
CA CYS A 54 9.07 -5.00 -15.43
C CYS A 54 10.30 -5.79 -15.93
N PHE A 55 11.33 -5.10 -16.42
CA PHE A 55 12.56 -5.77 -16.86
C PHE A 55 13.25 -6.50 -15.70
N ASP A 56 13.40 -5.85 -14.57
CA ASP A 56 14.07 -6.45 -13.41
C ASP A 56 13.33 -7.67 -12.89
N LEU A 57 12.00 -7.65 -12.84
CA LEU A 57 11.18 -8.78 -12.40
C LEU A 57 11.27 -9.96 -13.37
N VAL A 58 11.20 -9.70 -14.68
CA VAL A 58 11.34 -10.75 -15.70
C VAL A 58 12.74 -11.36 -15.65
N GLN A 59 13.78 -10.56 -15.43
CA GLN A 59 15.16 -11.08 -15.25
C GLN A 59 15.28 -11.94 -13.99
N CYS A 60 14.53 -11.65 -12.93
CA CYS A 60 14.45 -12.50 -11.74
C CYS A 60 13.62 -13.77 -11.96
N GLY A 61 12.97 -13.92 -13.12
CA GLY A 61 12.14 -15.07 -13.46
C GLY A 61 10.71 -15.00 -12.94
N ALA A 62 10.22 -13.83 -12.56
CA ALA A 62 8.81 -13.62 -12.24
C ALA A 62 7.96 -13.59 -13.53
N ALA A 63 6.74 -14.08 -13.47
CA ALA A 63 5.73 -13.87 -14.49
C ALA A 63 4.93 -12.63 -14.15
N ILE A 64 4.85 -11.66 -15.05
CA ILE A 64 4.12 -10.43 -14.85
C ILE A 64 2.92 -10.31 -15.76
N GLN A 65 1.83 -9.75 -15.23
CA GLN A 65 0.64 -9.40 -15.99
C GLN A 65 0.21 -8.00 -15.62
N ILE A 66 -0.47 -7.33 -16.54
CA ILE A 66 -0.97 -5.97 -16.32
C ILE A 66 -2.50 -6.02 -16.42
N SER A 67 -3.16 -5.60 -15.37
CA SER A 67 -4.58 -5.34 -15.35
C SER A 67 -4.81 -3.85 -15.19
N GLN A 68 -5.33 -3.23 -16.24
CA GLN A 68 -5.59 -1.79 -16.30
C GLN A 68 -7.03 -1.56 -16.71
N ASP A 69 -7.70 -0.67 -16.02
CA ASP A 69 -9.02 -0.17 -16.40
C ASP A 69 -9.22 1.27 -15.93
N TYR A 70 -10.24 1.90 -16.43
CA TYR A 70 -10.58 3.27 -16.11
C TYR A 70 -12.08 3.46 -15.85
N SER A 71 -12.36 4.34 -14.93
CA SER A 71 -13.66 4.97 -14.72
C SER A 71 -13.47 6.40 -14.26
N SER A 72 -14.46 7.26 -14.44
CA SER A 72 -14.48 8.61 -13.88
C SER A 72 -14.52 8.60 -12.34
N MET A 73 -14.95 7.50 -11.75
CA MET A 73 -14.93 7.27 -10.31
C MET A 73 -13.91 6.18 -9.98
N VAL A 74 -12.99 6.47 -9.08
CA VAL A 74 -11.85 5.61 -8.76
C VAL A 74 -12.27 4.25 -8.17
N ASN A 75 -13.31 4.20 -7.35
CA ASN A 75 -13.86 2.97 -6.80
C ASN A 75 -14.32 2.00 -7.89
N PHE A 76 -14.96 2.49 -8.95
CA PHE A 76 -15.31 1.65 -10.10
C PHE A 76 -14.06 1.24 -10.90
N ALA A 77 -13.09 2.15 -11.07
CA ALA A 77 -11.85 1.82 -11.76
C ALA A 77 -11.11 0.67 -11.05
N ARG A 78 -10.98 0.73 -9.72
CA ARG A 78 -10.34 -0.33 -8.92
C ARG A 78 -11.09 -1.66 -9.01
N CYS A 79 -12.43 -1.65 -8.91
CA CYS A 79 -13.20 -2.88 -9.11
C CYS A 79 -13.04 -3.48 -10.51
N LYS A 80 -13.02 -2.65 -11.55
CA LYS A 80 -12.83 -3.08 -12.94
C LYS A 80 -11.44 -3.65 -13.19
N VAL A 81 -10.41 -3.10 -12.56
CA VAL A 81 -9.04 -3.64 -12.60
C VAL A 81 -9.02 -5.08 -12.08
N LEU A 82 -9.87 -5.43 -11.12
CA LEU A 82 -10.06 -6.82 -10.65
C LEU A 82 -11.02 -7.63 -11.53
N GLY A 83 -11.44 -7.10 -12.67
CA GLY A 83 -12.35 -7.78 -13.59
C GLY A 83 -13.80 -7.86 -13.10
N ALA A 84 -14.21 -6.94 -12.21
CA ALA A 84 -15.59 -6.91 -11.70
C ALA A 84 -16.61 -6.76 -12.83
N ASN A 85 -17.74 -7.45 -12.69
CA ASN A 85 -18.85 -7.37 -13.62
C ASN A 85 -20.16 -7.35 -12.82
N VAL A 86 -20.93 -6.28 -12.95
CA VAL A 86 -22.19 -6.07 -12.24
C VAL A 86 -23.21 -7.21 -12.45
N LEU A 87 -23.11 -7.93 -13.56
CA LEU A 87 -24.01 -9.04 -13.87
C LEU A 87 -23.71 -10.34 -13.09
N ARG A 88 -22.59 -10.40 -12.36
CA ARG A 88 -22.21 -11.57 -11.56
C ARG A 88 -22.71 -11.52 -10.12
N GLY A 89 -23.31 -10.39 -9.69
CA GLY A 89 -23.79 -10.22 -8.31
C GLY A 89 -22.63 -10.07 -7.30
N LYS A 90 -22.91 -10.35 -6.05
CA LYS A 90 -21.98 -10.08 -4.93
C LYS A 90 -20.91 -11.16 -4.70
N ASN A 91 -21.13 -12.37 -5.15
CA ASN A 91 -20.20 -13.50 -4.95
C ASN A 91 -19.13 -13.55 -6.05
N GLN A 92 -18.47 -12.42 -6.31
CA GLN A 92 -17.40 -12.33 -7.28
C GLN A 92 -16.04 -12.57 -6.63
N ILE A 93 -15.13 -13.13 -7.41
CA ILE A 93 -13.70 -13.19 -7.08
C ILE A 93 -12.91 -12.48 -8.19
N PRO A 94 -11.69 -12.01 -7.91
CA PRO A 94 -10.87 -11.33 -8.89
C PRO A 94 -10.77 -12.11 -10.20
N TRP A 95 -10.96 -11.40 -11.33
CA TRP A 95 -10.93 -11.92 -12.70
C TRP A 95 -11.75 -13.21 -12.94
N ASP A 96 -12.79 -13.42 -12.13
CA ASP A 96 -13.65 -14.63 -12.24
C ASP A 96 -12.88 -15.94 -12.00
N GLY A 97 -11.78 -15.86 -11.22
CA GLY A 97 -10.90 -17.00 -10.98
C GLY A 97 -10.10 -17.48 -12.20
N LYS A 98 -10.19 -16.77 -13.34
CA LYS A 98 -9.53 -17.16 -14.60
C LYS A 98 -8.07 -16.75 -14.68
N LEU A 99 -7.65 -15.79 -13.84
CA LEU A 99 -6.29 -15.31 -13.78
C LEU A 99 -5.57 -15.95 -12.60
N GLU A 100 -4.51 -16.70 -12.89
CA GLU A 100 -3.63 -17.24 -11.87
C GLU A 100 -2.61 -16.20 -11.44
N TYR A 101 -2.52 -15.92 -10.15
CA TYR A 101 -1.55 -14.98 -9.58
C TYR A 101 -1.17 -15.38 -8.14
N ASP A 102 -0.02 -14.88 -7.68
CA ASP A 102 0.42 -14.97 -6.29
C ASP A 102 0.24 -13.64 -5.57
N TYR A 103 0.52 -12.53 -6.27
CA TYR A 103 0.48 -11.18 -5.74
C TYR A 103 -0.17 -10.20 -6.70
N GLN A 104 -0.84 -9.21 -6.15
CA GLN A 104 -1.29 -8.00 -6.84
C GLN A 104 -0.44 -6.83 -6.38
N LEU A 105 0.17 -6.10 -7.30
CA LEU A 105 0.84 -4.84 -7.02
C LEU A 105 -0.03 -3.69 -7.52
N TRP A 106 -0.61 -2.96 -6.60
CA TRP A 106 -1.40 -1.78 -6.87
C TRP A 106 -0.53 -0.55 -6.97
N ILE A 107 -0.65 0.19 -8.07
CA ILE A 107 0.13 1.39 -8.33
C ILE A 107 -0.79 2.45 -8.96
N ASP A 108 -0.94 3.59 -8.29
CA ASP A 108 -1.61 4.74 -8.90
C ASP A 108 -0.68 5.40 -9.94
N ASN A 109 -1.27 5.96 -10.97
CA ASN A 109 -0.57 6.42 -12.17
C ASN A 109 0.29 7.69 -11.99
N ASP A 110 0.30 8.24 -10.78
CA ASP A 110 1.12 9.40 -10.36
C ASP A 110 2.17 9.04 -9.28
N ILE A 111 2.42 7.74 -9.07
CA ILE A 111 3.46 7.27 -8.16
C ILE A 111 4.79 7.12 -8.90
N VAL A 112 5.86 7.59 -8.26
CA VAL A 112 7.25 7.48 -8.73
C VAL A 112 8.02 6.56 -7.81
N PHE A 113 8.50 5.45 -8.35
CA PHE A 113 9.12 4.37 -7.60
C PHE A 113 10.37 3.84 -8.29
N ASN A 114 11.09 2.96 -7.65
CA ASN A 114 12.21 2.23 -8.21
C ASN A 114 12.15 0.74 -7.82
N THR A 115 13.02 -0.05 -8.40
CA THR A 115 13.08 -1.50 -8.18
C THR A 115 13.39 -1.86 -6.72
N GLU A 116 14.22 -1.07 -6.03
CA GLU A 116 14.52 -1.29 -4.61
C GLU A 116 13.26 -1.14 -3.74
N SER A 117 12.47 -0.07 -3.97
CA SER A 117 11.22 0.13 -3.23
C SER A 117 10.22 -1.03 -3.44
N PHE A 118 10.23 -1.65 -4.63
CA PHE A 118 9.44 -2.86 -4.88
C PHE A 118 9.97 -4.06 -4.09
N PHE A 119 11.27 -4.33 -4.12
CA PHE A 119 11.80 -5.50 -3.42
C PHE A 119 11.68 -5.38 -1.89
N ARG A 120 11.78 -4.19 -1.33
CA ARG A 120 11.46 -3.95 0.08
C ARG A 120 9.99 -4.23 0.40
N LEU A 121 9.08 -3.77 -0.48
CA LEU A 121 7.65 -4.06 -0.36
C LEU A 121 7.38 -5.55 -0.51
N TYR A 122 8.06 -6.21 -1.44
CA TYR A 122 7.96 -7.64 -1.67
C TYR A 122 8.43 -8.45 -0.48
N GLN A 123 9.54 -8.07 0.15
CA GLN A 123 10.02 -8.70 1.38
C GLN A 123 8.97 -8.66 2.49
N LEU A 124 8.34 -7.49 2.71
CA LEU A 124 7.24 -7.38 3.66
C LEU A 124 6.05 -8.25 3.25
N GLY A 125 5.69 -8.25 1.96
CA GLY A 125 4.59 -9.02 1.40
C GLY A 125 4.82 -10.53 1.36
N MET A 126 6.04 -11.04 1.53
CA MET A 126 6.26 -12.49 1.72
C MET A 126 5.69 -12.98 3.06
N GLU A 127 5.64 -12.13 4.07
CA GLU A 127 5.21 -12.44 5.43
C GLU A 127 3.82 -11.91 5.77
N ARG A 128 3.32 -10.92 5.03
CA ARG A 128 2.11 -10.17 5.33
C ARG A 128 1.17 -10.14 4.13
N GLU A 129 -0.11 -10.41 4.37
CA GLU A 129 -1.12 -10.48 3.32
C GLU A 129 -1.35 -9.15 2.61
N ILE A 130 -1.27 -8.03 3.37
CA ILE A 130 -1.40 -6.67 2.86
C ILE A 130 -0.20 -5.86 3.33
N ALA A 131 0.67 -5.50 2.40
CA ALA A 131 1.88 -4.73 2.63
C ALA A 131 1.83 -3.41 1.86
N CYS A 132 2.22 -2.30 2.48
CA CYS A 132 2.29 -1.01 1.82
C CYS A 132 3.60 -0.27 2.10
N GLY A 133 3.97 0.57 1.15
CA GLY A 133 4.86 1.69 1.36
C GLY A 133 4.03 2.96 1.62
N TRP A 134 4.69 4.11 1.55
CA TRP A 134 4.04 5.39 1.78
C TRP A 134 4.57 6.48 0.87
N TYR A 135 3.77 7.51 0.70
CA TYR A 135 4.11 8.73 -0.03
C TYR A 135 3.53 9.95 0.70
N ALA A 136 4.12 11.11 0.46
CA ALA A 136 3.57 12.36 0.99
C ALA A 136 2.34 12.77 0.18
N THR A 137 1.33 13.31 0.86
CA THR A 137 0.18 13.95 0.24
C THR A 137 0.58 15.31 -0.38
N GLU A 138 -0.36 16.03 -0.96
CA GLU A 138 -0.07 17.29 -1.67
C GLU A 138 0.52 18.39 -0.76
N ASP A 139 0.23 18.34 0.54
CA ASP A 139 0.78 19.26 1.53
C ASP A 139 2.28 19.05 1.82
N GLY A 140 2.85 17.92 1.36
CA GLY A 140 4.25 17.55 1.56
C GLY A 140 4.61 17.17 3.00
N HIS A 141 3.64 17.14 3.90
CA HIS A 141 3.81 16.89 5.33
C HIS A 141 3.09 15.62 5.79
N THR A 142 1.84 15.46 5.41
CA THR A 142 1.00 14.31 5.71
C THR A 142 1.35 13.13 4.81
N THR A 143 1.16 11.91 5.27
CA THR A 143 1.41 10.71 4.46
C THR A 143 0.14 9.96 4.10
N SER A 144 0.27 9.01 3.16
CA SER A 144 -0.81 8.12 2.71
C SER A 144 -1.22 7.04 3.71
N VAL A 145 -0.69 7.03 4.91
CA VAL A 145 -1.03 6.04 5.95
C VAL A 145 -1.52 6.72 7.23
N ALA A 146 -2.50 6.10 7.89
CA ALA A 146 -3.13 6.68 9.07
C ALA A 146 -3.60 5.61 10.06
N HIS A 147 -3.94 6.08 11.26
CA HIS A 147 -4.60 5.31 12.30
C HIS A 147 -6.01 5.83 12.53
N TRP A 148 -6.93 4.91 12.83
CA TRP A 148 -8.28 5.27 13.23
C TRP A 148 -8.26 5.96 14.60
N LEU A 149 -9.22 6.83 14.82
CA LEU A 149 -9.40 7.55 16.10
C LEU A 149 -10.74 7.17 16.72
N GLU A 150 -10.77 7.12 18.02
CA GLU A 150 -12.03 7.11 18.77
C GLU A 150 -12.78 8.43 18.55
N GLU A 151 -14.09 8.45 18.77
CA GLU A 151 -14.95 9.56 18.41
C GLU A 151 -14.50 10.92 18.99
N GLU A 152 -14.11 10.96 20.25
CA GLU A 152 -13.68 12.20 20.90
C GLU A 152 -12.37 12.75 20.32
N ASP A 153 -11.42 11.85 20.02
CA ASP A 153 -10.16 12.22 19.39
C ASP A 153 -10.38 12.62 17.92
N PHE A 154 -11.31 11.97 17.21
CA PHE A 154 -11.70 12.34 15.86
C PHE A 154 -12.34 13.72 15.80
N LYS A 155 -13.23 14.07 16.77
CA LYS A 155 -13.79 15.41 16.93
C LYS A 155 -12.69 16.44 17.23
N ALA A 156 -11.78 16.12 18.16
CA ALA A 156 -10.66 17.00 18.51
C ALA A 156 -9.72 17.22 17.31
N ASN A 157 -9.55 16.21 16.47
CA ASN A 157 -8.77 16.27 15.22
C ASN A 157 -9.59 16.80 14.01
N LYS A 158 -10.71 17.47 14.28
CA LYS A 158 -11.56 18.15 13.28
C LYS A 158 -12.09 17.22 12.17
N GLY A 159 -12.38 15.97 12.50
CA GLY A 159 -12.91 14.99 11.56
C GLY A 159 -11.85 14.40 10.61
N VAL A 160 -10.59 14.44 10.97
CA VAL A 160 -9.50 13.88 10.17
C VAL A 160 -8.88 12.70 10.92
N MET A 161 -8.59 11.60 10.20
CA MET A 161 -7.85 10.47 10.74
C MET A 161 -6.46 10.90 11.25
N ASN A 162 -5.87 10.10 12.13
CA ASN A 162 -4.51 10.34 12.63
C ASN A 162 -3.48 9.88 11.60
N HIS A 163 -3.17 10.74 10.64
CA HIS A 163 -2.16 10.44 9.63
C HIS A 163 -0.75 10.45 10.24
N GLU A 164 0.06 9.48 9.83
CA GLU A 164 1.50 9.58 10.02
C GLU A 164 2.04 10.77 9.22
N THR A 165 3.06 11.43 9.75
CA THR A 165 3.73 12.53 9.06
C THR A 165 5.05 12.06 8.43
N VAL A 166 5.56 12.81 7.47
CA VAL A 166 6.90 12.57 6.91
C VAL A 166 7.96 12.54 8.01
N GLU A 167 7.79 13.38 9.05
CA GLU A 167 8.70 13.41 10.20
C GLU A 167 8.62 12.13 11.04
N THR A 168 7.41 11.67 11.39
CA THR A 168 7.22 10.45 12.19
C THR A 168 7.72 9.22 11.41
N MET A 169 7.41 9.12 10.13
CA MET A 169 7.90 8.04 9.27
C MET A 169 9.43 8.02 9.17
N SER A 170 10.07 9.18 9.08
CA SER A 170 11.54 9.27 9.02
C SER A 170 12.26 8.77 10.29
N LYS A 171 11.57 8.76 11.43
CA LYS A 171 12.08 8.27 12.73
C LYS A 171 11.86 6.78 12.93
N ARG A 172 10.88 6.19 12.28
CA ARG A 172 10.60 4.75 12.37
C ARG A 172 11.63 3.92 11.59
N ARG A 173 11.88 2.69 12.04
CA ARG A 173 12.89 1.80 11.41
C ARG A 173 12.37 0.40 11.13
N LYS A 174 11.21 0.04 11.67
CA LYS A 174 10.62 -1.30 11.55
C LYS A 174 9.21 -1.20 10.98
N PRO A 175 8.77 -2.21 10.22
CA PRO A 175 7.38 -2.33 9.81
C PRO A 175 6.43 -2.26 11.01
N PHE A 176 5.26 -1.70 10.79
CA PHE A 176 4.21 -1.54 11.78
C PHE A 176 2.82 -1.60 11.13
N THR A 177 1.81 -1.88 11.94
CA THR A 177 0.43 -1.93 11.46
C THR A 177 -0.17 -0.53 11.35
N VAL A 178 -1.01 -0.34 10.34
CA VAL A 178 -1.80 0.87 10.12
C VAL A 178 -3.27 0.51 9.95
N ASP A 179 -4.16 1.46 10.15
CA ASP A 179 -5.60 1.24 9.93
C ASP A 179 -6.02 1.61 8.52
N TYR A 180 -5.25 2.48 7.86
CA TYR A 180 -5.50 2.97 6.54
C TYR A 180 -4.21 3.12 5.73
N THR A 181 -4.29 2.80 4.46
CA THR A 181 -3.29 3.13 3.45
C THR A 181 -3.96 3.55 2.15
N GLY A 182 -3.44 4.61 1.52
CA GLY A 182 -3.81 4.91 0.13
C GLY A 182 -3.26 3.83 -0.82
N PHE A 183 -3.98 3.55 -1.89
CA PHE A 183 -3.70 2.45 -2.81
C PHE A 183 -2.65 2.76 -3.89
N GLY A 184 -1.84 3.80 -3.68
CA GLY A 184 -0.80 4.18 -4.63
C GLY A 184 0.40 3.23 -4.68
N TRP A 185 0.69 2.50 -3.58
CA TRP A 185 1.82 1.56 -3.52
C TRP A 185 1.55 0.45 -2.51
N VAL A 186 0.81 -0.58 -2.94
CA VAL A 186 0.35 -1.68 -2.08
C VAL A 186 0.56 -3.02 -2.76
N LEU A 187 1.15 -3.98 -2.05
CA LEU A 187 1.26 -5.37 -2.47
C LEU A 187 0.28 -6.23 -1.66
N ILE A 188 -0.53 -7.00 -2.35
CA ILE A 188 -1.58 -7.82 -1.75
C ILE A 188 -1.41 -9.27 -2.20
N GLN A 189 -1.39 -10.21 -1.27
CA GLN A 189 -1.35 -11.64 -1.56
C GLN A 189 -2.68 -12.14 -2.13
N LYS A 190 -2.61 -13.18 -2.94
CA LYS A 190 -3.79 -13.95 -3.33
C LYS A 190 -4.53 -14.46 -2.08
N GLY A 191 -5.85 -14.40 -2.10
CA GLY A 191 -6.70 -14.76 -0.98
C GLY A 191 -7.36 -13.57 -0.30
N VAL A 192 -6.72 -12.39 -0.29
CA VAL A 192 -7.28 -11.20 0.36
C VAL A 192 -8.62 -10.82 -0.27
N PHE A 193 -8.65 -10.55 -1.57
CA PHE A 193 -9.90 -10.16 -2.25
C PHE A 193 -10.90 -11.31 -2.39
N GLU A 194 -10.43 -12.55 -2.42
CA GLU A 194 -11.27 -13.74 -2.44
C GLU A 194 -12.02 -13.95 -1.12
N ASN A 195 -11.50 -13.41 -0.02
CA ASN A 195 -12.14 -13.43 1.30
C ASN A 195 -13.00 -12.20 1.60
N LEU A 196 -13.03 -11.22 0.68
CA LEU A 196 -13.86 -10.03 0.80
C LEU A 196 -15.08 -10.10 -0.11
N GLU A 197 -16.21 -9.57 0.34
CA GLU A 197 -17.42 -9.49 -0.47
C GLU A 197 -17.33 -8.33 -1.49
N TYR A 198 -17.73 -8.60 -2.73
CA TYR A 198 -17.91 -7.53 -3.72
C TYR A 198 -19.11 -6.64 -3.36
N PRO A 199 -19.03 -5.32 -3.56
CA PRO A 199 -17.97 -4.55 -4.23
C PRO A 199 -16.81 -4.17 -3.28
N TRP A 200 -15.59 -4.61 -3.63
CA TRP A 200 -14.37 -4.49 -2.79
C TRP A 200 -13.93 -3.07 -2.45
N PHE A 201 -14.40 -2.10 -3.20
CA PHE A 201 -14.02 -0.68 -3.07
C PHE A 201 -15.24 0.23 -2.99
N ALA A 202 -16.36 -0.26 -2.44
CA ALA A 202 -17.54 0.58 -2.28
C ALA A 202 -17.33 1.61 -1.17
N PRO A 203 -17.54 2.90 -1.43
CA PRO A 203 -17.59 3.89 -0.36
C PRO A 203 -18.63 3.49 0.69
N GLN A 204 -18.27 3.61 1.97
CA GLN A 204 -19.12 3.22 3.09
C GLN A 204 -19.42 4.42 3.98
N MET A 205 -20.60 4.42 4.57
CA MET A 205 -20.91 5.32 5.67
C MET A 205 -20.30 4.77 6.96
N GLN A 206 -19.52 5.58 7.64
CA GLN A 206 -19.05 5.32 8.99
C GLN A 206 -19.86 6.16 9.97
N VAL A 207 -20.38 5.52 10.98
CA VAL A 207 -21.17 6.15 12.04
C VAL A 207 -20.51 5.77 13.36
N PHE A 208 -20.12 6.77 14.15
CA PHE A 208 -19.59 6.52 15.47
C PHE A 208 -20.69 6.09 16.44
N GLU A 209 -20.31 5.51 17.58
CA GLU A 209 -21.27 4.92 18.53
C GLU A 209 -22.35 5.90 19.04
N SER A 210 -22.02 7.20 19.17
CA SER A 210 -23.00 8.22 19.54
C SER A 210 -24.10 8.41 18.49
N GLY A 211 -23.84 8.08 17.23
CA GLY A 211 -24.70 8.38 16.10
C GLY A 211 -24.69 9.85 15.67
N GLU A 212 -23.99 10.73 16.38
CA GLU A 212 -23.92 12.16 16.07
C GLU A 212 -22.86 12.48 15.00
N VAL A 213 -21.77 11.70 14.99
CA VAL A 213 -20.68 11.85 14.03
C VAL A 213 -20.76 10.75 13.00
N GLN A 214 -20.83 11.16 11.74
CA GLN A 214 -20.83 10.24 10.61
C GLN A 214 -20.09 10.85 9.43
N ASP A 215 -19.44 10.01 8.65
CA ASP A 215 -18.75 10.42 7.43
C ASP A 215 -18.82 9.32 6.37
N MET A 216 -18.63 9.72 5.13
CA MET A 216 -18.52 8.78 4.02
C MET A 216 -17.05 8.50 3.73
N CYS A 217 -16.62 7.26 3.98
CA CYS A 217 -15.27 6.84 3.67
C CYS A 217 -15.08 6.64 2.17
N GLY A 218 -13.94 7.08 1.64
CA GLY A 218 -13.50 6.78 0.29
C GLY A 218 -13.27 5.28 0.07
N GLU A 219 -12.95 4.90 -1.15
CA GLU A 219 -12.84 3.50 -1.56
C GLU A 219 -11.68 2.76 -0.91
N ASP A 220 -10.56 3.45 -0.72
CA ASP A 220 -9.36 2.92 -0.08
C ASP A 220 -9.54 2.73 1.43
N VAL A 221 -10.17 3.69 2.11
CA VAL A 221 -10.55 3.55 3.53
C VAL A 221 -11.54 2.40 3.70
N SER A 222 -12.54 2.30 2.82
CA SER A 222 -13.55 1.24 2.87
C SER A 222 -12.93 -0.15 2.71
N PHE A 223 -12.00 -0.33 1.77
CA PHE A 223 -11.24 -1.57 1.64
C PHE A 223 -10.49 -1.91 2.93
N CYS A 224 -9.79 -0.93 3.52
CA CYS A 224 -9.02 -1.13 4.75
C CYS A 224 -9.92 -1.56 5.90
N LEU A 225 -11.11 -0.95 6.03
CA LEU A 225 -12.09 -1.33 7.04
C LEU A 225 -12.62 -2.75 6.84
N ASP A 226 -12.92 -3.15 5.59
CA ASP A 226 -13.42 -4.49 5.29
C ASP A 226 -12.34 -5.55 5.49
N ALA A 227 -11.09 -5.27 5.11
CA ALA A 227 -9.96 -6.15 5.41
C ALA A 227 -9.79 -6.36 6.93
N LYS A 228 -9.86 -5.29 7.73
CA LYS A 228 -9.80 -5.38 9.20
C LYS A 228 -10.99 -6.15 9.79
N LYS A 229 -12.21 -5.94 9.31
CA LYS A 229 -13.38 -6.72 9.72
C LYS A 229 -13.22 -8.21 9.41
N ALA A 230 -12.53 -8.55 8.34
CA ALA A 230 -12.17 -9.91 7.97
C ALA A 230 -10.97 -10.49 8.76
N GLY A 231 -10.42 -9.73 9.70
CA GLY A 231 -9.31 -10.16 10.56
C GLY A 231 -7.92 -9.98 9.95
N MET A 232 -7.79 -9.25 8.85
CA MET A 232 -6.52 -8.98 8.19
C MET A 232 -5.86 -7.71 8.75
N GLU A 233 -4.54 -7.70 8.78
CA GLU A 233 -3.75 -6.54 9.17
C GLU A 233 -3.10 -5.88 7.96
N ILE A 234 -3.02 -4.56 7.99
CA ILE A 234 -2.31 -3.77 6.98
C ILE A 234 -0.96 -3.37 7.56
N TRP A 235 0.12 -3.76 6.89
CA TRP A 235 1.48 -3.51 7.36
C TRP A 235 2.18 -2.49 6.47
N CYS A 236 2.73 -1.45 7.10
CA CYS A 236 3.53 -0.42 6.44
C CYS A 236 5.00 -0.53 6.84
N ASP A 237 5.90 -0.51 5.86
CA ASP A 237 7.33 -0.35 6.14
C ASP A 237 7.72 1.12 5.94
N PRO A 238 8.15 1.82 7.00
CA PRO A 238 8.51 3.24 6.94
C PRO A 238 9.73 3.52 6.04
N ARG A 239 10.52 2.50 5.72
CA ARG A 239 11.68 2.59 4.82
C ARG A 239 11.28 2.60 3.34
N ILE A 240 10.03 2.25 3.02
CA ILE A 240 9.50 2.21 1.66
C ILE A 240 8.78 3.52 1.34
N ARG A 241 9.56 4.55 1.05
CA ARG A 241 9.03 5.82 0.57
C ARG A 241 9.04 5.86 -0.95
N VAL A 242 7.89 6.15 -1.56
CA VAL A 242 7.77 6.42 -3.00
C VAL A 242 7.40 7.88 -3.25
N GLY A 243 7.66 8.37 -4.45
CA GLY A 243 7.28 9.71 -4.87
C GLY A 243 5.82 9.79 -5.26
N HIS A 244 5.24 10.99 -5.16
CA HIS A 244 3.87 11.30 -5.58
C HIS A 244 3.92 12.51 -6.50
N GLU A 245 3.72 12.28 -7.79
CA GLU A 245 3.82 13.33 -8.81
C GLU A 245 2.54 14.15 -8.83
N LYS A 246 2.66 15.47 -8.71
CA LYS A 246 1.54 16.40 -8.80
C LYS A 246 1.77 17.42 -9.88
N THR A 247 0.82 17.53 -10.79
CA THR A 247 0.84 18.53 -11.86
C THR A 247 0.18 19.81 -11.37
N ARG A 248 0.84 20.95 -11.54
CA ARG A 248 0.27 22.27 -11.30
C ARG A 248 0.07 22.99 -12.63
N VAL A 249 -1.09 23.61 -12.80
CA VAL A 249 -1.33 24.59 -13.88
C VAL A 249 -0.78 25.93 -13.39
N ILE A 250 0.12 26.53 -14.17
CA ILE A 250 0.77 27.81 -13.86
C ILE A 250 0.07 28.89 -14.69
#